data_f4db742f491223c6da43c6d55da4f0a5
#
_entry.id   f4db742f491223c6da43c6d55da4f0a5
#
_cell.length_a   1.000
_cell.length_b   1.000
_cell.length_c   1.000
_cell.angle_alpha   90.00
_cell.angle_beta   90.00
_cell.angle_gamma   90.00
#
_symmetry.space_group_name_H-M   'P 1'
#
loop_
_entity.id
_entity.type
_entity.pdbx_description
1 polymer ?
#
loop_
_entity_poly.entity_id
_entity_poly.type
_entity_poly.pdbx_seq_one_letter_code
_entity_poly.pdbx_strand_id
1 'polypeptide(L)'
;MKRPFMILALLLCLPAFAEPQSDSGPAADILAVRNIEITFHTAGSVLPSKDLDLMMSLYADDAVLTDTAHDNKVYRGKEQVRTYWVDVSGPFRPEHHWIGYTPAMRIKSHVTGNSATLYFECLWMDVDSNAIGAHAFTSMDLARVDGHWLVKRVKVGKVDKL
;
A
#
# COMPACT_ATOMS: atom_id res chain seq x y z
N MET A 1 -35.91 -50.45 33.36
CA MET A 1 -35.23 -50.08 32.08
C MET A 1 -34.90 -48.65 32.18
N LYS A 2 -33.60 -48.27 32.40
CA LYS A 2 -33.10 -46.90 32.49
C LYS A 2 -32.48 -46.57 31.15
N ARG A 3 -32.98 -45.52 30.42
CA ARG A 3 -32.42 -45.02 29.19
C ARG A 3 -31.30 -44.04 29.51
N PRO A 4 -30.11 -44.14 28.92
CA PRO A 4 -29.08 -43.11 29.09
C PRO A 4 -29.40 -41.89 28.22
N PHE A 5 -29.37 -40.70 28.83
CA PHE A 5 -29.40 -39.42 28.14
C PHE A 5 -28.04 -39.17 27.52
N MET A 6 -28.00 -39.14 26.19
CA MET A 6 -26.80 -38.82 25.42
C MET A 6 -26.76 -37.29 25.24
N ILE A 7 -25.88 -36.61 26.01
CA ILE A 7 -25.64 -35.17 25.88
C ILE A 7 -24.73 -34.98 24.67
N LEU A 8 -25.32 -34.49 23.59
CA LEU A 8 -24.59 -34.08 22.39
C LEU A 8 -23.97 -32.69 22.66
N ALA A 9 -22.68 -32.67 22.98
CA ALA A 9 -21.92 -31.41 23.09
C ALA A 9 -21.71 -30.79 21.69
N LEU A 10 -22.48 -29.77 21.38
CA LEU A 10 -22.31 -28.96 20.19
C LEU A 10 -21.08 -28.08 20.39
N LEU A 11 -19.92 -28.47 19.85
CA LEU A 11 -18.76 -27.57 19.75
C LEU A 11 -19.09 -26.44 18.74
N LEU A 12 -19.46 -25.28 19.27
CA LEU A 12 -19.53 -24.05 18.52
C LEU A 12 -18.09 -23.63 18.13
N CYS A 13 -17.66 -23.98 16.94
CA CYS A 13 -16.51 -23.33 16.31
C CYS A 13 -16.87 -21.87 16.05
N LEU A 14 -16.53 -20.97 16.98
CA LEU A 14 -16.51 -19.53 16.72
C LEU A 14 -15.46 -19.28 15.64
N PRO A 15 -15.79 -18.54 14.57
CA PRO A 15 -14.78 -18.10 13.65
C PRO A 15 -13.78 -17.26 14.44
N ALA A 16 -12.53 -17.70 14.50
CA ALA A 16 -11.44 -16.89 14.99
C ALA A 16 -11.40 -15.63 14.10
N PHE A 17 -11.82 -14.50 14.66
CA PHE A 17 -11.53 -13.21 14.04
C PHE A 17 -10.01 -13.15 13.93
N ALA A 18 -9.49 -13.23 12.70
CA ALA A 18 -8.08 -13.03 12.46
C ALA A 18 -7.76 -11.62 12.96
N GLU A 19 -6.99 -11.53 14.04
CA GLU A 19 -6.45 -10.25 14.50
C GLU A 19 -5.74 -9.59 13.31
N PRO A 20 -5.86 -8.26 13.15
CA PRO A 20 -5.14 -7.58 12.09
C PRO A 20 -3.65 -7.92 12.24
N GLN A 21 -3.08 -8.58 11.23
CA GLN A 21 -1.70 -9.03 11.25
C GLN A 21 -0.80 -7.82 11.55
N SER A 22 -0.12 -7.88 12.69
CA SER A 22 0.91 -6.92 13.08
C SER A 22 2.12 -7.05 12.14
N ASP A 23 2.99 -6.04 12.14
CA ASP A 23 4.29 -6.13 11.46
C ASP A 23 5.05 -7.39 11.88
N SER A 24 5.73 -8.02 10.95
CA SER A 24 6.54 -9.22 11.22
C SER A 24 7.83 -9.22 10.42
N GLY A 25 8.92 -9.61 11.10
CA GLY A 25 10.27 -9.67 10.56
C GLY A 25 11.29 -8.96 11.46
N PRO A 26 12.57 -8.89 11.03
CA PRO A 26 13.59 -8.15 11.76
C PRO A 26 13.27 -6.66 11.85
N ALA A 27 13.41 -6.05 13.03
CA ALA A 27 13.01 -4.67 13.29
C ALA A 27 13.68 -3.65 12.33
N ALA A 28 14.96 -3.82 12.03
CA ALA A 28 15.68 -2.94 11.11
C ALA A 28 15.12 -3.00 9.68
N ASP A 29 14.73 -4.19 9.22
CA ASP A 29 14.13 -4.37 7.91
C ASP A 29 12.70 -3.83 7.86
N ILE A 30 11.93 -4.01 8.93
CA ILE A 30 10.61 -3.40 9.05
C ILE A 30 10.71 -1.88 8.93
N LEU A 31 11.66 -1.25 9.62
CA LEU A 31 11.88 0.19 9.52
C LEU A 31 12.28 0.62 8.11
N ALA A 32 13.16 -0.14 7.45
CA ALA A 32 13.58 0.14 6.07
C ALA A 32 12.40 0.04 5.09
N VAL A 33 11.54 -0.97 5.24
CA VAL A 33 10.33 -1.14 4.42
C VAL A 33 9.31 -0.03 4.72
N ARG A 34 9.14 0.37 5.99
CA ARG A 34 8.28 1.49 6.39
C ARG A 34 8.76 2.84 5.83
N ASN A 35 10.06 3.04 5.68
CA ASN A 35 10.60 4.23 5.06
C ASN A 35 10.21 4.37 3.58
N ILE A 36 9.86 3.29 2.90
CA ILE A 36 9.32 3.36 1.53
C ILE A 36 7.96 4.09 1.52
N GLU A 37 7.08 3.78 2.47
CA GLU A 37 5.81 4.49 2.62
C GLU A 37 6.03 5.98 2.91
N ILE A 38 6.93 6.30 3.84
CA ILE A 38 7.26 7.70 4.18
C ILE A 38 7.80 8.44 2.95
N THR A 39 8.71 7.82 2.20
CA THR A 39 9.27 8.40 0.97
C THR A 39 8.20 8.57 -0.11
N PHE A 40 7.32 7.59 -0.27
CA PHE A 40 6.19 7.63 -1.20
C PHE A 40 5.28 8.85 -0.92
N HIS A 41 4.89 9.05 0.32
CA HIS A 41 4.05 10.19 0.71
C HIS A 41 4.80 11.52 0.63
N THR A 42 6.07 11.56 1.04
CA THR A 42 6.90 12.76 0.92
C THR A 42 7.03 13.20 -0.53
N ALA A 43 7.33 12.29 -1.44
CA ALA A 43 7.44 12.58 -2.86
C ALA A 43 6.14 13.14 -3.47
N GLY A 44 4.97 12.61 -3.03
CA GLY A 44 3.65 13.03 -3.51
C GLY A 44 3.04 14.24 -2.81
N SER A 45 3.63 14.72 -1.71
CA SER A 45 3.00 15.71 -0.84
C SER A 45 3.75 17.04 -0.71
N VAL A 46 4.98 17.12 -1.21
CA VAL A 46 5.77 18.36 -1.11
C VAL A 46 5.28 19.38 -2.13
N LEU A 47 4.71 20.48 -1.63
CA LEU A 47 4.32 21.63 -2.45
C LEU A 47 5.41 22.73 -2.40
N PRO A 48 5.61 23.50 -3.47
CA PRO A 48 4.90 23.52 -4.75
C PRO A 48 5.36 22.46 -5.77
N SER A 49 6.47 21.78 -5.52
CA SER A 49 7.04 20.80 -6.45
C SER A 49 7.04 19.41 -5.83
N LYS A 50 6.23 18.52 -6.39
CA LYS A 50 6.28 17.09 -6.05
C LYS A 50 7.51 16.46 -6.69
N ASP A 51 8.17 15.58 -5.99
CA ASP A 51 9.40 14.94 -6.45
C ASP A 51 9.11 13.58 -7.08
N LEU A 52 8.79 13.60 -8.37
CA LEU A 52 8.54 12.37 -9.12
C LEU A 52 9.79 11.48 -9.21
N ASP A 53 10.98 12.03 -9.26
CA ASP A 53 12.21 11.24 -9.33
C ASP A 53 12.47 10.54 -8.00
N LEU A 54 12.19 11.19 -6.89
CA LEU A 54 12.20 10.54 -5.57
C LEU A 54 11.17 9.41 -5.50
N MET A 55 9.95 9.61 -6.02
CA MET A 55 8.95 8.55 -6.12
C MET A 55 9.49 7.38 -6.96
N MET A 56 10.07 7.67 -8.12
CA MET A 56 10.58 6.64 -9.02
C MET A 56 11.83 5.92 -8.51
N SER A 57 12.57 6.52 -7.57
CA SER A 57 13.72 5.84 -6.92
C SER A 57 13.32 4.62 -6.10
N LEU A 58 12.05 4.55 -5.68
CA LEU A 58 11.51 3.40 -4.94
C LEU A 58 11.30 2.16 -5.81
N TYR A 59 11.24 2.30 -7.12
CA TYR A 59 10.84 1.23 -8.04
C TYR A 59 12.05 0.57 -8.71
N ALA A 60 12.00 -0.77 -8.80
CA ALA A 60 12.91 -1.51 -9.66
C ALA A 60 12.61 -1.25 -11.13
N ASP A 61 13.60 -1.44 -12.02
CA ASP A 61 13.45 -1.16 -13.45
C ASP A 61 12.38 -2.02 -14.12
N ASP A 62 12.20 -3.26 -13.63
CA ASP A 62 11.19 -4.22 -14.08
C ASP A 62 9.89 -4.17 -13.25
N ALA A 63 9.65 -3.10 -12.50
CA ALA A 63 8.48 -2.97 -11.64
C ALA A 63 7.17 -3.09 -12.44
N VAL A 64 6.15 -3.63 -11.78
CA VAL A 64 4.80 -3.78 -12.36
C VAL A 64 3.78 -3.11 -11.45
N LEU A 65 3.01 -2.18 -12.01
CA LEU A 65 1.89 -1.54 -11.31
C LEU A 65 0.56 -2.06 -11.88
N THR A 66 -0.36 -2.37 -10.98
CA THR A 66 -1.75 -2.72 -11.33
C THR A 66 -2.69 -1.70 -10.70
N ASP A 67 -3.45 -1.01 -11.54
CA ASP A 67 -4.48 -0.06 -11.12
C ASP A 67 -5.83 -0.77 -11.04
N THR A 68 -6.28 -1.07 -9.83
CA THR A 68 -7.54 -1.78 -9.60
C THR A 68 -8.77 -0.86 -9.67
N ALA A 69 -8.57 0.45 -9.69
CA ALA A 69 -9.64 1.42 -9.88
C ALA A 69 -10.03 1.58 -11.36
N HIS A 70 -9.17 1.15 -12.30
CA HIS A 70 -9.39 1.22 -13.74
C HIS A 70 -9.18 -0.16 -14.39
N ASP A 71 -10.15 -1.05 -14.20
CA ASP A 71 -10.24 -2.38 -14.84
C ASP A 71 -8.98 -3.26 -14.69
N ASN A 72 -8.26 -3.13 -13.58
CA ASN A 72 -6.99 -3.82 -13.34
C ASN A 72 -5.94 -3.56 -14.44
N LYS A 73 -5.91 -2.35 -14.97
CA LYS A 73 -4.92 -1.96 -15.97
C LYS A 73 -3.51 -2.13 -15.43
N VAL A 74 -2.63 -2.71 -16.25
CA VAL A 74 -1.26 -3.06 -15.86
C VAL A 74 -0.25 -2.21 -16.60
N TYR A 75 0.71 -1.68 -15.86
CA TYR A 75 1.85 -0.88 -16.33
C TYR A 75 3.14 -1.66 -16.00
N ARG A 76 3.97 -1.94 -17.02
CA ARG A 76 5.15 -2.80 -16.91
C ARG A 76 6.43 -2.03 -17.18
N GLY A 77 7.39 -2.18 -16.26
CA GLY A 77 8.65 -1.45 -16.29
C GLY A 77 8.52 -0.03 -15.71
N LYS A 78 9.64 0.48 -15.23
CA LYS A 78 9.71 1.75 -14.49
C LYS A 78 9.15 2.93 -15.27
N GLU A 79 9.36 2.96 -16.57
CA GLU A 79 8.86 4.05 -17.44
C GLU A 79 7.33 4.06 -17.54
N GLN A 80 6.69 2.91 -17.69
CA GLN A 80 5.23 2.86 -17.70
C GLN A 80 4.65 3.18 -16.31
N VAL A 81 5.32 2.76 -15.22
CA VAL A 81 4.93 3.14 -13.86
C VAL A 81 5.04 4.66 -13.68
N ARG A 82 6.09 5.30 -14.23
CA ARG A 82 6.24 6.76 -14.25
C ARG A 82 5.07 7.43 -14.98
N THR A 83 4.72 6.93 -16.16
CA THR A 83 3.57 7.41 -16.93
C THR A 83 2.27 7.32 -16.14
N TYR A 84 2.06 6.22 -15.41
CA TYR A 84 0.90 6.10 -14.54
C TYR A 84 0.82 7.22 -13.50
N TRP A 85 1.92 7.52 -12.81
CA TRP A 85 1.93 8.56 -11.78
C TRP A 85 1.72 9.96 -12.33
N VAL A 86 2.15 10.24 -13.57
CA VAL A 86 1.99 11.54 -14.21
C VAL A 86 0.59 11.69 -14.84
N ASP A 87 0.15 10.70 -15.62
CA ASP A 87 -1.00 10.87 -16.50
C ASP A 87 -2.31 10.34 -15.90
N VAL A 88 -2.24 9.36 -15.00
CA VAL A 88 -3.41 8.66 -14.47
C VAL A 88 -3.65 8.98 -13.00
N SER A 89 -2.59 8.93 -12.20
CA SER A 89 -2.69 9.21 -10.77
C SER A 89 -2.94 10.69 -10.50
N GLY A 90 -3.91 10.98 -9.63
CA GLY A 90 -4.24 12.36 -9.25
C GLY A 90 -3.06 13.16 -8.69
N PRO A 91 -2.23 12.62 -7.76
CA PRO A 91 -1.25 13.40 -7.02
C PRO A 91 -0.21 14.14 -7.85
N PHE A 92 0.19 13.58 -9.00
CA PHE A 92 1.26 14.16 -9.82
C PHE A 92 0.77 14.93 -11.06
N ARG A 93 -0.54 15.00 -11.26
CA ARG A 93 -1.10 15.80 -12.36
C ARG A 93 -0.90 17.28 -12.08
N PRO A 94 -0.45 18.08 -13.09
CA PRO A 94 -0.20 19.50 -12.91
C PRO A 94 -1.43 20.31 -12.45
N GLU A 95 -2.63 19.88 -12.86
CA GLU A 95 -3.90 20.51 -12.51
C GLU A 95 -4.41 20.12 -11.12
N HIS A 96 -3.77 19.15 -10.45
CA HIS A 96 -4.19 18.70 -9.13
C HIS A 96 -3.25 19.19 -8.04
N HIS A 97 -3.77 19.91 -7.08
CA HIS A 97 -3.05 20.30 -5.87
C HIS A 97 -3.30 19.30 -4.73
N TRP A 98 -3.17 18.02 -5.05
CA TRP A 98 -3.41 16.95 -4.09
C TRP A 98 -2.16 16.62 -3.28
N ILE A 99 -2.38 16.40 -1.99
CA ILE A 99 -1.35 15.87 -1.07
C ILE A 99 -1.84 14.59 -0.41
N GLY A 100 -0.91 13.67 -0.13
CA GLY A 100 -1.18 12.52 0.73
C GLY A 100 -1.30 12.96 2.18
N TYR A 101 -2.39 12.59 2.83
CA TYR A 101 -2.54 12.83 4.26
C TYR A 101 -1.70 11.81 5.03
N THR A 102 -0.72 12.29 5.77
CA THR A 102 0.16 11.46 6.62
C THR A 102 -0.20 11.66 8.10
N PRO A 103 -0.04 10.62 8.94
CA PRO A 103 0.50 9.29 8.63
C PRO A 103 -0.47 8.44 7.82
N ALA A 104 0.08 7.45 7.09
CA ALA A 104 -0.74 6.43 6.44
C ALA A 104 -1.56 5.65 7.46
N MET A 105 -2.76 5.27 7.05
CA MET A 105 -3.65 4.45 7.87
C MET A 105 -3.42 2.96 7.58
N ARG A 106 -3.74 2.11 8.55
CA ARG A 106 -3.74 0.64 8.42
C ARG A 106 -2.47 0.08 7.79
N ILE A 107 -1.33 0.69 8.10
CA ILE A 107 -0.05 0.26 7.56
C ILE A 107 0.38 -1.09 8.15
N LYS A 108 0.79 -2.02 7.28
CA LYS A 108 1.29 -3.36 7.64
C LYS A 108 2.49 -3.71 6.80
N SER A 109 3.49 -4.34 7.40
CA SER A 109 4.67 -4.83 6.71
C SER A 109 5.02 -6.25 7.16
N HIS A 110 5.47 -7.06 6.23
CA HIS A 110 5.98 -8.40 6.50
C HIS A 110 7.30 -8.59 5.75
N VAL A 111 8.33 -9.02 6.47
CA VAL A 111 9.67 -9.21 5.90
C VAL A 111 10.13 -10.65 6.10
N THR A 112 10.56 -11.30 5.02
CA THR A 112 11.12 -12.65 5.02
C THR A 112 12.33 -12.69 4.09
N GLY A 113 13.53 -12.73 4.68
CA GLY A 113 14.80 -12.75 3.92
C GLY A 113 14.93 -11.52 3.04
N ASN A 114 15.03 -11.72 1.73
CA ASN A 114 15.17 -10.65 0.73
C ASN A 114 13.84 -10.23 0.09
N SER A 115 12.71 -10.64 0.65
CA SER A 115 11.37 -10.29 0.17
C SER A 115 10.58 -9.61 1.28
N ALA A 116 9.76 -8.64 0.91
CA ALA A 116 8.84 -8.02 1.85
C ALA A 116 7.51 -7.67 1.17
N THR A 117 6.48 -7.52 1.98
CA THR A 117 5.23 -6.89 1.58
C THR A 117 4.97 -5.66 2.43
N LEU A 118 4.38 -4.65 1.82
CA LEU A 118 3.96 -3.42 2.47
C LEU A 118 2.55 -3.07 2.01
N TYR A 119 1.66 -2.87 2.94
CA TYR A 119 0.30 -2.38 2.69
C TYR A 119 0.05 -1.14 3.52
N PHE A 120 -0.60 -0.15 2.93
CA PHE A 120 -1.08 1.02 3.63
C PHE A 120 -2.29 1.63 2.91
N GLU A 121 -3.05 2.42 3.65
CA GLU A 121 -4.12 3.24 3.13
C GLU A 121 -3.81 4.71 3.38
N CYS A 122 -4.22 5.58 2.48
CA CYS A 122 -4.02 7.02 2.61
C CYS A 122 -5.24 7.80 2.10
N LEU A 123 -5.42 8.97 2.65
CA LEU A 123 -6.35 9.97 2.14
C LEU A 123 -5.56 10.96 1.27
N TRP A 124 -6.06 11.21 0.09
CA TRP A 124 -5.59 12.27 -0.77
C TRP A 124 -6.51 13.48 -0.64
N MET A 125 -5.94 14.59 -0.25
CA MET A 125 -6.67 15.82 0.00
C MET A 125 -6.33 16.84 -1.08
N ASP A 126 -7.36 17.46 -1.63
CA ASP A 126 -7.21 18.62 -2.49
C ASP A 126 -6.96 19.85 -1.61
N VAL A 127 -5.84 20.56 -1.83
CA VAL A 127 -5.40 21.67 -0.99
C VAL A 127 -6.26 22.90 -1.18
N ASP A 128 -6.77 23.13 -2.40
CA ASP A 128 -7.53 24.33 -2.71
C ASP A 128 -8.92 24.28 -2.09
N SER A 129 -9.59 23.16 -2.19
CA SER A 129 -10.93 22.96 -1.62
C SER A 129 -10.93 22.44 -0.18
N ASN A 130 -9.76 22.00 0.32
CA ASN A 130 -9.62 21.31 1.60
C ASN A 130 -10.53 20.07 1.74
N ALA A 131 -10.82 19.42 0.62
CA ALA A 131 -11.68 18.25 0.54
C ALA A 131 -10.87 16.98 0.36
N ILE A 132 -11.36 15.87 0.90
CA ILE A 132 -10.80 14.55 0.63
C ILE A 132 -11.20 14.14 -0.78
N GLY A 133 -10.22 14.05 -1.69
CA GLY A 133 -10.42 13.67 -3.08
C GLY A 133 -10.47 12.16 -3.27
N ALA A 134 -9.72 11.40 -2.46
CA ALA A 134 -9.71 9.95 -2.53
C ALA A 134 -9.29 9.30 -1.21
N HIS A 135 -9.87 8.14 -0.90
CA HIS A 135 -9.35 7.16 0.04
C HIS A 135 -8.78 6.00 -0.78
N ALA A 136 -7.49 5.82 -0.74
CA ALA A 136 -6.78 4.87 -1.58
C ALA A 136 -6.01 3.85 -0.75
N PHE A 137 -5.82 2.66 -1.30
CA PHE A 137 -4.86 1.69 -0.78
C PHE A 137 -3.69 1.52 -1.73
N THR A 138 -2.55 1.15 -1.15
CA THR A 138 -1.36 0.72 -1.86
C THR A 138 -0.86 -0.58 -1.23
N SER A 139 -0.65 -1.59 -2.07
CA SER A 139 -0.08 -2.88 -1.69
C SER A 139 1.15 -3.15 -2.54
N MET A 140 2.30 -3.32 -1.90
CA MET A 140 3.60 -3.47 -2.56
C MET A 140 4.22 -4.82 -2.23
N ASP A 141 4.79 -5.49 -3.24
CA ASP A 141 5.78 -6.55 -3.08
C ASP A 141 7.16 -5.95 -3.35
N LEU A 142 8.07 -6.14 -2.42
CA LEU A 142 9.42 -5.60 -2.46
C LEU A 142 10.44 -6.72 -2.52
N ALA A 143 11.58 -6.42 -3.14
CA ALA A 143 12.77 -7.26 -3.09
C ALA A 143 13.97 -6.42 -2.66
N ARG A 144 14.92 -7.07 -1.99
CA ARG A 144 16.22 -6.46 -1.67
C ARG A 144 17.15 -6.67 -2.85
N VAL A 145 17.57 -5.57 -3.48
CA VAL A 145 18.50 -5.54 -4.61
C VAL A 145 19.70 -4.68 -4.18
N ASP A 146 20.90 -5.23 -4.22
CA ASP A 146 22.15 -4.55 -3.81
C ASP A 146 22.06 -3.86 -2.44
N GLY A 147 21.40 -4.52 -1.49
CA GLY A 147 21.20 -4.02 -0.12
C GLY A 147 20.02 -3.05 0.06
N HIS A 148 19.36 -2.63 -1.00
CA HIS A 148 18.24 -1.70 -0.96
C HIS A 148 16.90 -2.38 -1.24
N TRP A 149 15.86 -1.99 -0.51
CA TRP A 149 14.50 -2.44 -0.79
C TRP A 149 13.91 -1.67 -1.96
N LEU A 150 13.49 -2.40 -3.00
CA LEU A 150 12.85 -1.83 -4.19
C LEU A 150 11.49 -2.48 -4.42
N VAL A 151 10.53 -1.68 -4.87
CA VAL A 151 9.18 -2.12 -5.25
C VAL A 151 9.26 -2.87 -6.58
N LYS A 152 8.89 -4.14 -6.56
CA LYS A 152 8.80 -5.02 -7.75
C LYS A 152 7.38 -5.09 -8.29
N ARG A 153 6.39 -5.12 -7.42
CA ARG A 153 4.97 -5.08 -7.79
C ARG A 153 4.25 -4.13 -6.88
N VAL A 154 3.31 -3.40 -7.44
CA VAL A 154 2.42 -2.54 -6.68
C VAL A 154 0.99 -2.64 -7.22
N LYS A 155 0.05 -2.76 -6.32
CA LYS A 155 -1.38 -2.59 -6.60
C LYS A 155 -1.85 -1.33 -5.91
N VAL A 156 -2.57 -0.52 -6.67
CA VAL A 156 -3.21 0.69 -6.16
C VAL A 156 -4.69 0.64 -6.45
N GLY A 157 -5.49 1.28 -5.63
CA GLY A 157 -6.93 1.29 -5.84
C GLY A 157 -7.66 2.15 -4.82
N LYS A 158 -8.97 2.22 -4.95
CA LYS A 158 -9.85 2.93 -4.02
C LYS A 158 -10.24 2.00 -2.87
N VAL A 159 -10.42 2.59 -1.70
CA VAL A 159 -11.05 1.91 -0.56
C VAL A 159 -12.53 2.31 -0.58
N ASP A 160 -13.41 1.34 -0.79
CA ASP A 160 -14.84 1.59 -1.00
C ASP A 160 -15.61 1.95 0.28
N LYS A 161 -14.99 1.78 1.45
CA LYS A 161 -15.63 2.10 2.75
C LYS A 161 -14.58 2.58 3.76
N LEU A 162 -14.86 3.69 4.39
CA LEU A 162 -14.25 4.13 5.63
C LEU A 162 -14.76 3.29 6.80
#